data_dcd8295ded6f369c996097a2f8727ecf
#
_entry.id   dcd8295ded6f369c996097a2f8727ecf
#
_cell.length_a   1.000
_cell.length_b   1.000
_cell.length_c   1.000
_cell.angle_alpha   90.00
_cell.angle_beta   90.00
_cell.angle_gamma   90.00
#
_symmetry.space_group_name_H-M   'P 1'
#
loop_
_entity.id
_entity.type
_entity.pdbx_description
1 polymer ?
#
loop_
_entity_poly.entity_id
_entity_poly.type
_entity_poly.pdbx_seq_one_letter_code
_entity_poly.pdbx_strand_id
1 'polypeptide(L)'
;MRKIEGQWVEIKHSIKLAVNLISYFGFNRDYLPSNNAIIPIAYFLHQKGLDSDFIESPRFENDRRKIRKWLIHSLLKKVFSGQPDTPLRNLRTVLSSNVDSGFPLTAIVEEFRGKDKSIIFDDDEIENLLGYKYGQRYTFSTLALLYPTLDFRNYFHIDHIHPTSEFHKNKLQKLGLSDDEIDDFKEKLNSLPNLQLLEGRVNQSKNNTPFERWLDRSFSNDLDKRDFMRKHYIPDTDLSIRNFQDFYKKREAILFNTFKEMVSFDQL
;
A
#
# COMPACT_ATOMS: atom_id res chain seq x y z
N MET A 1 -24.06 -20.22 -21.23
CA MET A 1 -24.81 -20.33 -19.98
C MET A 1 -24.65 -21.68 -19.32
N ARG A 2 -25.03 -22.82 -19.91
CA ARG A 2 -24.93 -24.18 -19.31
C ARG A 2 -23.53 -24.52 -18.71
N LYS A 3 -22.42 -24.06 -19.31
CA LYS A 3 -21.06 -24.30 -18.76
C LYS A 3 -20.80 -23.53 -17.46
N ILE A 4 -21.32 -22.30 -17.34
CA ILE A 4 -21.21 -21.48 -16.13
C ILE A 4 -22.09 -22.07 -15.02
N GLU A 5 -23.29 -22.54 -15.35
CA GLU A 5 -24.21 -23.16 -14.38
C GLU A 5 -23.58 -24.42 -13.77
N GLY A 6 -22.92 -25.26 -14.60
CA GLY A 6 -22.26 -26.48 -14.12
C GLY A 6 -21.02 -26.24 -13.24
N GLN A 7 -20.39 -25.06 -13.32
CA GLN A 7 -19.20 -24.71 -12.55
C GLN A 7 -19.46 -23.61 -11.51
N TRP A 8 -20.74 -23.27 -11.27
CA TRP A 8 -21.09 -22.12 -10.44
C TRP A 8 -20.56 -22.20 -9.02
N VAL A 9 -20.55 -23.40 -8.41
CA VAL A 9 -20.07 -23.63 -7.05
C VAL A 9 -18.56 -23.32 -6.96
N GLU A 10 -17.78 -23.80 -7.93
CA GLU A 10 -16.33 -23.61 -7.99
C GLU A 10 -15.98 -22.15 -8.30
N ILE A 11 -16.69 -21.50 -9.22
CA ILE A 11 -16.51 -20.08 -9.54
C ILE A 11 -16.79 -19.23 -8.30
N LYS A 12 -17.92 -19.49 -7.60
CA LYS A 12 -18.25 -18.79 -6.37
C LYS A 12 -17.21 -18.99 -5.28
N HIS A 13 -16.68 -20.22 -5.14
CA HIS A 13 -15.61 -20.52 -4.20
C HIS A 13 -14.36 -19.68 -4.50
N SER A 14 -13.91 -19.67 -5.76
CA SER A 14 -12.71 -18.95 -6.19
C SER A 14 -12.84 -17.43 -6.02
N ILE A 15 -14.02 -16.86 -6.25
CA ILE A 15 -14.28 -15.44 -5.99
C ILE A 15 -14.17 -15.14 -4.49
N LYS A 16 -14.78 -15.97 -3.63
CA LYS A 16 -14.68 -15.81 -2.18
C LYS A 16 -13.23 -15.92 -1.69
N LEU A 17 -12.49 -16.89 -2.23
CA LEU A 17 -11.09 -17.08 -1.89
C LEU A 17 -10.24 -15.86 -2.32
N ALA A 18 -10.49 -15.29 -3.50
CA ALA A 18 -9.83 -14.07 -3.95
C ALA A 18 -10.13 -12.87 -3.05
N VAL A 19 -11.39 -12.69 -2.61
CA VAL A 19 -11.77 -11.64 -1.66
C VAL A 19 -11.07 -11.84 -0.32
N ASN A 20 -11.01 -13.06 0.19
CA ASN A 20 -10.32 -13.37 1.45
C ASN A 20 -8.81 -13.10 1.33
N LEU A 21 -8.20 -13.47 0.19
CA LEU A 21 -6.79 -13.18 -0.07
C LEU A 21 -6.50 -11.68 -0.13
N ILE A 22 -7.36 -10.91 -0.77
CA ILE A 22 -7.24 -9.44 -0.84
C ILE A 22 -7.38 -8.82 0.57
N SER A 23 -8.30 -9.36 1.39
CA SER A 23 -8.42 -8.97 2.80
C SER A 23 -7.18 -9.35 3.61
N TYR A 24 -6.60 -10.51 3.35
CA TYR A 24 -5.31 -10.93 3.94
C TYR A 24 -4.16 -9.96 3.60
N PHE A 25 -4.22 -9.29 2.44
CA PHE A 25 -3.28 -8.22 2.06
C PHE A 25 -3.61 -6.85 2.67
N GLY A 26 -4.62 -6.74 3.53
CA GLY A 26 -5.03 -5.51 4.22
C GLY A 26 -6.03 -4.65 3.46
N PHE A 27 -6.47 -5.08 2.28
CA PHE A 27 -7.46 -4.34 1.52
C PHE A 27 -8.88 -4.71 1.95
N ASN A 28 -9.66 -3.72 2.27
CA ASN A 28 -11.09 -3.83 2.54
C ASN A 28 -11.88 -2.99 1.52
N ARG A 29 -13.19 -2.86 1.72
CA ARG A 29 -14.06 -2.07 0.84
C ARG A 29 -13.62 -0.61 0.68
N ASP A 30 -13.06 -0.02 1.74
CA ASP A 30 -12.67 1.40 1.76
C ASP A 30 -11.31 1.61 1.08
N TYR A 31 -10.44 0.60 1.12
CA TYR A 31 -9.06 0.67 0.63
C TYR A 31 -8.82 -0.02 -0.71
N LEU A 32 -9.81 -0.73 -1.27
CA LEU A 32 -9.70 -1.35 -2.59
C LEU A 32 -10.23 -0.39 -3.69
N PRO A 33 -9.35 0.29 -4.44
CA PRO A 33 -9.77 1.27 -5.44
C PRO A 33 -10.56 0.69 -6.62
N SER A 34 -10.39 -0.59 -6.94
CA SER A 34 -11.09 -1.25 -8.04
C SER A 34 -11.42 -2.70 -7.73
N ASN A 35 -12.72 -3.04 -7.72
CA ASN A 35 -13.18 -4.42 -7.58
C ASN A 35 -12.81 -5.29 -8.78
N ASN A 36 -12.52 -4.71 -9.95
CA ASN A 36 -12.10 -5.47 -11.15
C ASN A 36 -10.77 -6.20 -10.92
N ALA A 37 -9.93 -5.77 -9.97
CA ALA A 37 -8.72 -6.47 -9.59
C ALA A 37 -8.98 -7.86 -8.95
N ILE A 38 -10.19 -8.11 -8.43
CA ILE A 38 -10.59 -9.42 -7.87
C ILE A 38 -10.64 -10.46 -8.97
N ILE A 39 -11.07 -10.09 -10.18
CA ILE A 39 -11.38 -11.03 -11.29
C ILE A 39 -10.15 -11.85 -11.71
N PRO A 40 -8.99 -11.25 -12.03
CA PRO A 40 -7.81 -12.03 -12.41
C PRO A 40 -7.30 -12.94 -11.30
N ILE A 41 -7.38 -12.50 -10.05
CA ILE A 41 -7.00 -13.33 -8.89
C ILE A 41 -7.94 -14.53 -8.76
N ALA A 42 -9.25 -14.30 -8.82
CA ALA A 42 -10.23 -15.38 -8.76
C ALA A 42 -10.06 -16.37 -9.94
N TYR A 43 -9.75 -15.86 -11.14
CA TYR A 43 -9.49 -16.69 -12.30
C TYR A 43 -8.25 -17.56 -12.13
N PHE A 44 -7.13 -16.99 -11.61
CA PHE A 44 -5.92 -17.75 -11.29
C PHE A 44 -6.21 -18.88 -10.29
N LEU A 45 -6.87 -18.54 -9.17
CA LEU A 45 -7.21 -19.49 -8.12
C LEU A 45 -8.12 -20.62 -8.66
N HIS A 46 -9.09 -20.29 -9.51
CA HIS A 46 -9.99 -21.23 -10.17
C HIS A 46 -9.24 -22.18 -11.09
N GLN A 47 -8.38 -21.67 -11.99
CA GLN A 47 -7.62 -22.45 -12.94
C GLN A 47 -6.67 -23.47 -12.26
N LYS A 48 -6.16 -23.11 -11.09
CA LYS A 48 -5.26 -23.95 -10.28
C LYS A 48 -6.01 -24.88 -9.33
N GLY A 49 -7.34 -24.81 -9.23
CA GLY A 49 -8.13 -25.58 -8.27
C GLY A 49 -7.73 -25.33 -6.82
N LEU A 50 -7.34 -24.09 -6.48
CA LEU A 50 -6.83 -23.75 -5.14
C LEU A 50 -7.98 -23.52 -4.16
N ASP A 51 -7.72 -23.85 -2.90
CA ASP A 51 -8.67 -23.74 -1.79
C ASP A 51 -8.15 -22.77 -0.71
N SER A 52 -8.77 -22.79 0.47
CA SER A 52 -8.43 -21.92 1.60
C SER A 52 -6.98 -22.05 2.08
N ASP A 53 -6.34 -23.22 1.85
CA ASP A 53 -4.95 -23.48 2.20
C ASP A 53 -3.99 -22.49 1.50
N PHE A 54 -4.40 -21.96 0.34
CA PHE A 54 -3.63 -20.97 -0.40
C PHE A 54 -3.35 -19.70 0.41
N ILE A 55 -4.21 -19.32 1.36
CA ILE A 55 -4.06 -18.07 2.11
C ILE A 55 -2.96 -18.18 3.18
N GLU A 56 -2.83 -19.32 3.85
CA GLU A 56 -1.98 -19.45 5.04
C GLU A 56 -0.77 -20.36 4.84
N SER A 57 -0.86 -21.37 3.99
CA SER A 57 0.21 -22.35 3.80
C SER A 57 1.51 -21.70 3.29
N PRO A 58 2.66 -21.97 3.93
CA PRO A 58 3.97 -21.43 3.53
C PRO A 58 4.35 -21.80 2.08
N ARG A 59 3.88 -22.91 1.56
CA ARG A 59 4.17 -23.36 0.18
C ARG A 59 3.74 -22.38 -0.89
N PHE A 60 2.72 -21.53 -0.60
CA PHE A 60 2.19 -20.52 -1.52
C PHE A 60 2.67 -19.10 -1.23
N GLU A 61 3.58 -18.91 -0.29
CA GLU A 61 4.04 -17.58 0.10
C GLU A 61 4.59 -16.78 -1.09
N ASN A 62 5.34 -17.43 -1.98
CA ASN A 62 5.88 -16.79 -3.17
C ASN A 62 4.78 -16.30 -4.11
N ASP A 63 3.75 -17.13 -4.33
CA ASP A 63 2.62 -16.74 -5.19
C ASP A 63 1.81 -15.61 -4.56
N ARG A 64 1.54 -15.66 -3.26
CA ARG A 64 0.86 -14.58 -2.55
C ARG A 64 1.65 -13.27 -2.66
N ARG A 65 2.97 -13.31 -2.51
CA ARG A 65 3.85 -12.13 -2.65
C ARG A 65 3.80 -11.55 -4.05
N LYS A 66 3.83 -12.39 -5.10
CA LYS A 66 3.68 -11.98 -6.50
C LYS A 66 2.29 -11.38 -6.77
N ILE A 67 1.22 -12.02 -6.30
CA ILE A 67 -0.16 -11.51 -6.44
C ILE A 67 -0.30 -10.17 -5.74
N ARG A 68 0.22 -10.02 -4.51
CA ARG A 68 0.17 -8.76 -3.77
C ARG A 68 0.92 -7.64 -4.50
N LYS A 69 2.13 -7.92 -5.01
CA LYS A 69 2.90 -6.96 -5.80
C LYS A 69 2.12 -6.56 -7.05
N TRP A 70 1.63 -7.51 -7.83
CA TRP A 70 0.80 -7.25 -9.00
C TRP A 70 -0.44 -6.42 -8.66
N LEU A 71 -1.16 -6.78 -7.59
CA LEU A 71 -2.36 -6.07 -7.16
C LEU A 71 -2.07 -4.59 -6.88
N ILE A 72 -1.08 -4.29 -6.03
CA ILE A 72 -0.73 -2.92 -5.66
C ILE A 72 -0.33 -2.11 -6.90
N HIS A 73 0.52 -2.66 -7.75
CA HIS A 73 0.92 -2.00 -9.00
C HIS A 73 -0.28 -1.73 -9.91
N SER A 74 -1.13 -2.72 -10.12
CA SER A 74 -2.33 -2.58 -10.97
C SER A 74 -3.30 -1.51 -10.44
N LEU A 75 -3.44 -1.41 -9.10
CA LEU A 75 -4.28 -0.39 -8.48
C LEU A 75 -3.68 1.01 -8.66
N LEU A 76 -2.40 1.20 -8.34
CA LEU A 76 -1.72 2.50 -8.41
C LEU A 76 -1.58 2.99 -9.86
N LYS A 77 -1.29 2.09 -10.80
CA LYS A 77 -1.27 2.39 -12.25
C LYS A 77 -2.66 2.48 -12.87
N LYS A 78 -3.73 2.35 -12.06
CA LYS A 78 -5.12 2.49 -12.50
C LYS A 78 -5.47 1.62 -13.71
N VAL A 79 -4.92 0.38 -13.76
CA VAL A 79 -5.08 -0.55 -14.89
C VAL A 79 -6.54 -0.78 -15.26
N PHE A 80 -7.41 -0.86 -14.26
CA PHE A 80 -8.84 -1.13 -14.43
C PHE A 80 -9.71 0.13 -14.51
N SER A 81 -9.12 1.32 -14.68
CA SER A 81 -9.88 2.55 -14.87
C SER A 81 -10.36 2.69 -16.32
N GLY A 82 -11.52 3.33 -16.54
CA GLY A 82 -12.11 3.50 -17.85
C GLY A 82 -12.71 2.18 -18.39
N GLN A 83 -12.09 1.60 -19.40
CA GLN A 83 -12.54 0.34 -20.03
C GLN A 83 -11.74 -0.86 -19.53
N PRO A 84 -12.21 -1.59 -18.51
CA PRO A 84 -11.45 -2.69 -17.88
C PRO A 84 -11.43 -3.99 -18.73
N ASP A 85 -12.28 -4.13 -19.74
CA ASP A 85 -12.44 -5.37 -20.49
C ASP A 85 -11.17 -5.78 -21.23
N THR A 86 -10.45 -4.84 -21.82
CA THR A 86 -9.20 -5.12 -22.54
C THR A 86 -8.11 -5.65 -21.60
N PRO A 87 -7.74 -4.96 -20.50
CA PRO A 87 -6.75 -5.51 -19.55
C PRO A 87 -7.22 -6.82 -18.91
N LEU A 88 -8.51 -7.01 -18.64
CA LEU A 88 -9.02 -8.28 -18.12
C LEU A 88 -8.87 -9.43 -19.11
N ARG A 89 -9.10 -9.17 -20.40
CA ARG A 89 -8.91 -10.17 -21.48
C ARG A 89 -7.44 -10.55 -21.61
N ASN A 90 -6.53 -9.58 -21.62
CA ASN A 90 -5.09 -9.83 -21.70
C ASN A 90 -4.61 -10.65 -20.50
N LEU A 91 -5.00 -10.27 -19.29
CA LEU A 91 -4.68 -11.01 -18.07
C LEU A 91 -5.19 -12.44 -18.12
N ARG A 92 -6.43 -12.67 -18.58
CA ARG A 92 -6.97 -14.01 -18.76
C ARG A 92 -6.10 -14.85 -19.72
N THR A 93 -5.67 -14.27 -20.83
CA THR A 93 -4.80 -14.97 -21.80
C THR A 93 -3.48 -15.36 -21.17
N VAL A 94 -2.79 -14.43 -20.49
CA VAL A 94 -1.52 -14.73 -19.82
C VAL A 94 -1.68 -15.79 -18.73
N LEU A 95 -2.71 -15.68 -17.89
CA LEU A 95 -2.97 -16.63 -16.81
C LEU A 95 -3.28 -18.03 -17.35
N SER A 96 -4.09 -18.15 -18.41
CA SER A 96 -4.40 -19.46 -19.01
C SER A 96 -3.22 -20.11 -19.72
N SER A 97 -2.31 -19.30 -20.30
CA SER A 97 -1.09 -19.83 -20.95
C SER A 97 0.00 -20.25 -19.96
N ASN A 98 -0.15 -19.93 -18.69
CA ASN A 98 0.84 -20.22 -17.63
C ASN A 98 0.24 -21.05 -16.48
N VAL A 99 -0.75 -21.87 -16.77
CA VAL A 99 -1.51 -22.62 -15.76
C VAL A 99 -0.62 -23.55 -14.91
N ASP A 100 0.42 -24.14 -15.49
CA ASP A 100 1.31 -25.07 -14.81
C ASP A 100 2.34 -24.41 -13.89
N SER A 101 2.56 -23.10 -14.05
CA SER A 101 3.45 -22.32 -13.19
C SER A 101 2.72 -21.77 -11.96
N GLY A 102 3.45 -21.15 -11.02
CA GLY A 102 2.87 -20.25 -10.02
C GLY A 102 2.28 -19.00 -10.66
N PHE A 103 1.96 -17.99 -9.84
CA PHE A 103 1.43 -16.72 -10.38
C PHE A 103 2.43 -16.07 -11.35
N PRO A 104 2.06 -15.88 -12.64
CA PRO A 104 3.01 -15.56 -13.71
C PRO A 104 3.29 -14.05 -13.78
N LEU A 105 3.81 -13.46 -12.71
CA LEU A 105 4.02 -12.01 -12.61
C LEU A 105 4.91 -11.48 -13.73
N THR A 106 6.02 -12.16 -14.04
CA THR A 106 6.94 -11.75 -15.12
C THR A 106 6.25 -11.72 -16.48
N ALA A 107 5.47 -12.74 -16.81
CA ALA A 107 4.71 -12.80 -18.08
C ALA A 107 3.65 -11.67 -18.15
N ILE A 108 3.03 -11.33 -17.00
CA ILE A 108 2.10 -10.20 -16.93
C ILE A 108 2.84 -8.88 -17.17
N VAL A 109 3.99 -8.67 -16.53
CA VAL A 109 4.81 -7.45 -16.73
C VAL A 109 5.15 -7.28 -18.22
N GLU A 110 5.62 -8.35 -18.87
CA GLU A 110 5.99 -8.32 -20.30
C GLU A 110 4.77 -8.06 -21.20
N GLU A 111 3.62 -8.69 -20.94
CA GLU A 111 2.39 -8.45 -21.70
C GLU A 111 1.95 -6.99 -21.69
N PHE A 112 2.16 -6.30 -20.57
CA PHE A 112 1.75 -4.90 -20.41
C PHE A 112 2.88 -3.88 -20.65
N ARG A 113 4.12 -4.33 -20.93
CA ARG A 113 5.25 -3.45 -21.19
C ARG A 113 4.99 -2.54 -22.40
N GLY A 114 5.19 -1.24 -22.21
CA GLY A 114 5.01 -0.24 -23.28
C GLY A 114 3.56 0.01 -23.72
N LYS A 115 2.57 -0.54 -23.01
CA LYS A 115 1.13 -0.28 -23.27
C LYS A 115 0.59 0.76 -22.27
N ASP A 116 -0.52 1.42 -22.62
CA ASP A 116 -1.20 2.41 -21.78
C ASP A 116 -1.57 1.91 -20.37
N LYS A 117 -1.73 0.59 -20.24
CA LYS A 117 -2.05 -0.08 -18.97
C LYS A 117 -0.84 -0.81 -18.37
N SER A 118 0.37 -0.31 -18.66
CA SER A 118 1.60 -0.81 -18.03
C SER A 118 1.51 -0.76 -16.51
N ILE A 119 2.11 -1.77 -15.86
CA ILE A 119 2.26 -1.82 -14.41
C ILE A 119 3.68 -1.41 -13.96
N ILE A 120 4.51 -0.98 -14.91
CA ILE A 120 5.86 -0.47 -14.68
C ILE A 120 5.74 1.04 -14.39
N PHE A 121 6.46 1.52 -13.39
CA PHE A 121 6.52 2.93 -13.04
C PHE A 121 7.73 3.59 -13.67
N ASP A 122 7.57 4.82 -14.15
CA ASP A 122 8.65 5.75 -14.45
C ASP A 122 8.91 6.69 -13.25
N ASP A 123 9.95 7.53 -13.36
CA ASP A 123 10.35 8.43 -12.27
C ASP A 123 9.25 9.47 -11.93
N ASP A 124 8.57 10.02 -12.93
CA ASP A 124 7.50 11.00 -12.72
C ASP A 124 6.30 10.37 -11.98
N GLU A 125 5.98 9.13 -12.32
CA GLU A 125 4.92 8.37 -11.66
C GLU A 125 5.29 8.03 -10.21
N ILE A 126 6.57 7.77 -9.92
CA ILE A 126 7.06 7.57 -8.55
C ILE A 126 6.93 8.86 -7.74
N GLU A 127 7.30 10.02 -8.31
CA GLU A 127 7.08 11.31 -7.67
C GLU A 127 5.59 11.56 -7.37
N ASN A 128 4.71 11.19 -8.30
CA ASN A 128 3.27 11.31 -8.11
C ASN A 128 2.74 10.45 -6.93
N LEU A 129 3.42 9.36 -6.56
CA LEU A 129 3.04 8.58 -5.38
C LEU A 129 3.15 9.41 -4.09
N LEU A 130 4.16 10.28 -3.98
CA LEU A 130 4.34 11.17 -2.83
C LEU A 130 3.24 12.23 -2.71
N GLY A 131 2.58 12.56 -3.81
CA GLY A 131 1.47 13.52 -3.87
C GLY A 131 0.16 13.03 -3.25
N TYR A 132 0.01 11.75 -2.94
CA TYR A 132 -1.21 11.25 -2.29
C TYR A 132 -1.37 11.78 -0.87
N LYS A 133 -2.62 12.13 -0.53
CA LYS A 133 -3.00 12.74 0.76
C LYS A 133 -3.93 11.81 1.56
N TYR A 134 -3.98 12.03 2.86
CA TYR A 134 -4.92 11.36 3.75
C TYR A 134 -6.36 11.42 3.23
N GLY A 135 -7.08 10.30 3.30
CA GLY A 135 -8.45 10.18 2.82
C GLY A 135 -8.60 9.98 1.31
N GLN A 136 -7.53 10.06 0.51
CA GLN A 136 -7.61 9.76 -0.92
C GLN A 136 -7.61 8.25 -1.18
N ARG A 137 -8.25 7.87 -2.29
CA ARG A 137 -8.53 6.48 -2.67
C ARG A 137 -7.30 5.57 -2.77
N TYR A 138 -6.15 6.12 -3.15
CA TYR A 138 -4.93 5.35 -3.40
C TYR A 138 -3.90 5.44 -2.28
N THR A 139 -4.14 6.24 -1.24
CA THR A 139 -3.18 6.46 -0.15
C THR A 139 -2.82 5.17 0.57
N PHE A 140 -3.81 4.31 0.87
CA PHE A 140 -3.54 3.02 1.49
C PHE A 140 -2.66 2.14 0.59
N SER A 141 -2.97 2.04 -0.70
CA SER A 141 -2.19 1.24 -1.66
C SER A 141 -0.75 1.74 -1.75
N THR A 142 -0.54 3.06 -1.75
CA THR A 142 0.80 3.67 -1.78
C THR A 142 1.58 3.37 -0.50
N LEU A 143 0.95 3.55 0.66
CA LEU A 143 1.59 3.19 1.93
C LEU A 143 1.87 1.69 2.01
N ALA A 144 0.98 0.83 1.51
CA ALA A 144 1.17 -0.62 1.52
C ALA A 144 2.40 -1.11 0.73
N LEU A 145 2.89 -0.33 -0.24
CA LEU A 145 4.18 -0.59 -0.90
C LEU A 145 5.34 -0.58 0.09
N LEU A 146 5.33 0.34 1.05
CA LEU A 146 6.40 0.53 2.03
C LEU A 146 6.52 -0.62 3.03
N TYR A 147 5.50 -1.47 3.14
CA TYR A 147 5.43 -2.51 4.16
C TYR A 147 5.24 -3.90 3.54
N PRO A 148 6.22 -4.42 2.76
CA PRO A 148 6.07 -5.70 2.05
C PRO A 148 5.93 -6.91 2.99
N THR A 149 6.47 -6.81 4.21
CA THR A 149 6.47 -7.89 5.21
C THR A 149 5.45 -7.70 6.34
N LEU A 150 4.63 -6.65 6.26
CA LEU A 150 3.64 -6.39 7.29
C LEU A 150 2.54 -7.46 7.30
N ASP A 151 2.22 -7.97 8.47
CA ASP A 151 1.11 -8.92 8.64
C ASP A 151 -0.22 -8.17 8.68
N PHE A 152 -0.87 -8.06 7.55
CA PHE A 152 -2.14 -7.36 7.39
C PHE A 152 -3.36 -8.15 7.90
N ARG A 153 -3.20 -9.31 8.53
CA ARG A 153 -4.27 -9.97 9.28
C ARG A 153 -4.73 -9.12 10.46
N ASN A 154 -3.82 -8.28 10.98
CA ASN A 154 -4.17 -7.22 11.90
C ASN A 154 -4.80 -6.02 11.16
N TYR A 155 -5.69 -5.32 11.83
CA TYR A 155 -6.33 -4.12 11.25
C TYR A 155 -5.37 -2.93 11.35
N PHE A 156 -5.05 -2.32 10.21
CA PHE A 156 -4.18 -1.15 10.11
C PHE A 156 -4.97 0.10 9.74
N HIS A 157 -4.55 1.22 10.32
CA HIS A 157 -5.06 2.55 10.02
C HIS A 157 -3.98 3.39 9.33
N ILE A 158 -4.42 4.27 8.44
CA ILE A 158 -3.57 5.38 7.99
C ILE A 158 -3.53 6.39 9.15
N ASP A 159 -2.35 6.60 9.70
CA ASP A 159 -2.10 7.48 10.84
C ASP A 159 -1.21 8.65 10.43
N HIS A 160 -1.46 9.83 11.02
CA HIS A 160 -0.58 10.98 10.90
C HIS A 160 0.59 10.85 11.88
N ILE A 161 1.82 10.83 11.41
CA ILE A 161 3.01 10.76 12.26
C ILE A 161 2.99 11.92 13.26
N HIS A 162 3.01 13.15 12.76
CA HIS A 162 2.67 14.33 13.57
C HIS A 162 1.17 14.50 13.56
N PRO A 163 0.49 14.37 14.72
CA PRO A 163 -0.96 14.39 14.78
C PRO A 163 -1.54 15.75 14.41
N THR A 164 -2.73 15.74 13.81
CA THR A 164 -3.41 16.96 13.33
C THR A 164 -3.56 18.04 14.41
N SER A 165 -3.64 17.63 15.67
CA SER A 165 -3.75 18.53 16.83
C SER A 165 -2.53 19.44 17.04
N GLU A 166 -1.38 19.10 16.45
CA GLU A 166 -0.18 19.96 16.51
C GLU A 166 -0.22 21.10 15.51
N PHE A 167 -1.02 20.99 14.42
CA PHE A 167 -1.11 21.96 13.34
C PHE A 167 -2.16 23.06 13.55
N HIS A 168 -2.72 23.19 14.75
CA HIS A 168 -3.61 24.31 15.06
C HIS A 168 -2.84 25.64 15.02
N LYS A 169 -3.39 26.64 14.29
CA LYS A 169 -2.76 27.95 14.08
C LYS A 169 -2.20 28.55 15.37
N ASN A 170 -3.00 28.55 16.43
CA ASN A 170 -2.59 29.11 17.72
C ASN A 170 -1.38 28.40 18.37
N LYS A 171 -1.21 27.09 18.10
CA LYS A 171 -0.04 26.35 18.59
C LYS A 171 1.21 26.70 17.80
N LEU A 172 1.09 26.76 16.48
CA LEU A 172 2.20 27.07 15.59
C LEU A 172 2.67 28.52 15.76
N GLN A 173 1.75 29.46 15.94
CA GLN A 173 2.09 30.86 16.28
C GLN A 173 2.87 30.99 17.60
N LYS A 174 2.53 30.19 18.62
CA LYS A 174 3.29 30.16 19.90
C LYS A 174 4.72 29.62 19.74
N LEU A 175 5.01 28.89 18.66
CA LEU A 175 6.35 28.43 18.32
C LEU A 175 7.14 29.49 17.52
N GLY A 176 6.52 30.63 17.20
CA GLY A 176 7.14 31.73 16.46
C GLY A 176 7.12 31.58 14.95
N LEU A 177 6.28 30.66 14.41
CA LEU A 177 6.13 30.48 12.97
C LEU A 177 5.33 31.65 12.36
N SER A 178 5.76 32.08 11.19
CA SER A 178 5.03 33.07 10.35
C SER A 178 3.75 32.47 9.77
N ASP A 179 2.86 33.30 9.30
CA ASP A 179 1.61 32.84 8.64
C ASP A 179 1.91 32.00 7.39
N ASP A 180 2.94 32.33 6.60
CA ASP A 180 3.36 31.56 5.43
C ASP A 180 3.88 30.16 5.80
N GLU A 181 4.68 30.06 6.87
CA GLU A 181 5.14 28.77 7.40
C GLU A 181 3.99 27.91 7.94
N ILE A 182 3.01 28.55 8.58
CA ILE A 182 1.82 27.87 9.10
C ILE A 182 0.98 27.31 7.94
N ASP A 183 0.83 28.05 6.87
CA ASP A 183 0.08 27.59 5.70
C ASP A 183 0.80 26.45 4.98
N ASP A 184 2.14 26.50 4.86
CA ASP A 184 2.96 25.37 4.36
C ASP A 184 2.82 24.11 5.23
N PHE A 185 2.84 24.27 6.57
CA PHE A 185 2.63 23.15 7.50
C PHE A 185 1.26 22.49 7.31
N LYS A 186 0.21 23.30 7.16
CA LYS A 186 -1.15 22.80 6.95
C LYS A 186 -1.31 22.09 5.59
N GLU A 187 -0.65 22.57 4.55
CA GLU A 187 -0.65 21.91 3.24
C GLU A 187 -0.02 20.52 3.33
N LYS A 188 1.07 20.40 4.07
CA LYS A 188 1.84 19.17 4.25
C LYS A 188 1.24 18.20 5.27
N LEU A 189 0.38 18.65 6.16
CA LEU A 189 -0.24 17.87 7.23
C LEU A 189 -0.77 16.52 6.75
N ASN A 190 -1.54 16.53 5.66
CA ASN A 190 -2.21 15.36 5.13
C ASN A 190 -1.39 14.64 4.03
N SER A 191 -0.18 15.11 3.71
CA SER A 191 0.64 14.56 2.65
C SER A 191 1.36 13.29 3.09
N LEU A 192 1.66 12.41 2.13
CA LEU A 192 2.22 11.09 2.36
C LEU A 192 3.46 11.08 3.30
N PRO A 193 4.41 12.06 3.22
CA PRO A 193 5.51 12.10 4.16
C PRO A 193 5.13 12.31 5.64
N ASN A 194 3.90 12.71 5.94
CA ASN A 194 3.38 12.73 7.31
C ASN A 194 2.47 11.53 7.63
N LEU A 195 2.37 10.52 6.76
CA LEU A 195 1.47 9.39 6.95
C LEU A 195 2.24 8.07 7.13
N GLN A 196 1.64 7.15 7.89
CA GLN A 196 2.14 5.79 8.09
C GLN A 196 0.98 4.80 8.23
N LEU A 197 1.28 3.49 8.17
CA LEU A 197 0.33 2.45 8.58
C LEU A 197 0.64 2.03 10.02
N LEU A 198 -0.32 2.19 10.92
CA LEU A 198 -0.23 1.73 12.30
C LEU A 198 -1.29 0.68 12.61
N GLU A 199 -0.91 -0.35 13.34
CA GLU A 199 -1.86 -1.31 13.90
C GLU A 199 -2.86 -0.61 14.83
N GLY A 200 -4.13 -1.02 14.80
CA GLY A 200 -5.21 -0.33 15.48
C GLY A 200 -4.97 -0.06 16.98
N ARG A 201 -4.39 -1.03 17.71
CA ARG A 201 -4.04 -0.84 19.13
C ARG A 201 -2.94 0.20 19.33
N VAL A 202 -1.91 0.18 18.49
CA VAL A 202 -0.80 1.13 18.53
C VAL A 202 -1.30 2.53 18.19
N ASN A 203 -2.15 2.65 17.17
CA ASN A 203 -2.77 3.90 16.77
C ASN A 203 -3.64 4.50 17.90
N GLN A 204 -4.46 3.68 18.57
CA GLN A 204 -5.23 4.12 19.73
C GLN A 204 -4.35 4.62 20.88
N SER A 205 -3.24 3.95 21.15
CA SER A 205 -2.25 4.36 22.16
C SER A 205 -1.60 5.69 21.80
N LYS A 206 -1.28 5.92 20.53
CA LYS A 206 -0.69 7.17 20.04
C LYS A 206 -1.67 8.34 20.13
N ASN A 207 -2.89 8.15 19.63
CA ASN A 207 -3.93 9.17 19.62
C ASN A 207 -3.37 10.54 19.16
N ASN A 208 -3.71 11.62 19.86
CA ASN A 208 -3.26 13.00 19.62
C ASN A 208 -1.95 13.37 20.35
N THR A 209 -1.20 12.38 20.84
CA THR A 209 0.07 12.63 21.55
C THR A 209 1.11 13.10 20.53
N PRO A 210 1.87 14.18 20.79
CA PRO A 210 3.00 14.58 19.97
C PRO A 210 3.95 13.41 19.72
N PHE A 211 4.41 13.26 18.47
CA PHE A 211 5.10 12.06 18.03
C PHE A 211 6.34 11.71 18.83
N GLU A 212 7.19 12.72 19.11
CA GLU A 212 8.38 12.57 19.93
C GLU A 212 8.04 12.00 21.32
N ARG A 213 7.06 12.59 22.01
CA ARG A 213 6.62 12.15 23.33
C ARG A 213 6.02 10.76 23.34
N TRP A 214 5.29 10.41 22.26
CA TRP A 214 4.72 9.07 22.13
C TRP A 214 5.82 8.03 21.96
N LEU A 215 6.83 8.29 21.11
CA LEU A 215 7.99 7.41 20.95
C LEU A 215 8.71 7.15 22.29
N ASP A 216 8.99 8.20 23.04
CA ASP A 216 9.70 8.09 24.33
C ASP A 216 8.92 7.28 25.37
N ARG A 217 7.59 7.33 25.31
CA ARG A 217 6.72 6.56 26.21
C ARG A 217 6.51 5.11 25.77
N SER A 218 6.55 4.86 24.47
CA SER A 218 6.21 3.56 23.90
C SER A 218 7.38 2.60 23.89
N PHE A 219 8.60 3.10 23.90
CA PHE A 219 9.81 2.29 23.81
C PHE A 219 10.71 2.55 25.02
N SER A 220 11.00 1.47 25.79
CA SER A 220 11.82 1.54 26.98
C SER A 220 13.32 1.49 26.70
N ASN A 221 13.72 1.14 25.49
CA ASN A 221 15.11 1.07 25.05
C ASN A 221 15.29 1.67 23.64
N ASP A 222 16.49 2.11 23.36
CA ASP A 222 16.85 2.79 22.11
C ASP A 222 16.85 1.84 20.89
N LEU A 223 17.02 0.54 21.09
CA LEU A 223 17.04 -0.42 20.00
C LEU A 223 15.64 -0.56 19.40
N ASP A 224 14.64 -0.85 20.22
CA ASP A 224 13.24 -0.98 19.79
C ASP A 224 12.73 0.33 19.17
N LYS A 225 13.12 1.48 19.73
CA LYS A 225 12.79 2.80 19.20
C LYS A 225 13.36 2.96 17.78
N ARG A 226 14.65 2.65 17.58
CA ARG A 226 15.31 2.71 16.27
C ARG A 226 14.70 1.72 15.27
N ASP A 227 14.35 0.52 15.72
CA ASP A 227 13.71 -0.48 14.86
C ASP A 227 12.33 -0.02 14.40
N PHE A 228 11.54 0.59 15.29
CA PHE A 228 10.28 1.24 14.91
C PHE A 228 10.52 2.36 13.89
N MET A 229 11.45 3.27 14.16
CA MET A 229 11.76 4.39 13.25
C MET A 229 12.18 3.87 11.87
N ARG A 230 13.08 2.89 11.82
CA ARG A 230 13.50 2.26 10.56
C ARG A 230 12.34 1.61 9.82
N LYS A 231 11.50 0.83 10.52
CA LYS A 231 10.32 0.16 9.94
C LYS A 231 9.33 1.16 9.33
N HIS A 232 9.20 2.34 9.91
CA HIS A 232 8.27 3.38 9.49
C HIS A 232 8.92 4.51 8.68
N TYR A 233 10.20 4.31 8.26
CA TYR A 233 10.93 5.29 7.45
C TYR A 233 11.01 6.67 8.10
N ILE A 234 11.16 6.70 9.43
CA ILE A 234 11.29 7.93 10.19
C ILE A 234 12.76 8.37 10.12
N PRO A 235 13.04 9.61 9.65
CA PRO A 235 14.42 10.12 9.58
C PRO A 235 15.01 10.33 10.98
N ASP A 236 16.33 10.18 11.06
CA ASP A 236 17.10 10.56 12.24
C ASP A 236 17.27 12.10 12.27
N THR A 237 16.35 12.77 12.95
CA THR A 237 16.30 14.23 13.09
C THR A 237 15.50 14.60 14.33
N ASP A 238 15.48 15.90 14.69
CA ASP A 238 14.55 16.41 15.70
C ASP A 238 13.10 16.16 15.24
N LEU A 239 12.37 15.37 16.04
CA LEU A 239 11.00 14.94 15.76
C LEU A 239 9.94 15.87 16.39
N SER A 240 10.35 17.02 16.94
CA SER A 240 9.42 18.04 17.42
C SER A 240 8.68 18.69 16.24
N ILE A 241 7.44 19.15 16.49
CA ILE A 241 6.65 19.86 15.47
C ILE A 241 7.35 21.13 14.97
N ARG A 242 8.21 21.74 15.77
CA ARG A 242 8.98 22.92 15.37
C ARG A 242 9.90 22.61 14.18
N ASN A 243 10.41 21.40 14.10
CA ASN A 243 11.32 20.94 13.05
C ASN A 243 10.60 20.17 11.93
N PHE A 244 9.28 20.29 11.83
CA PHE A 244 8.45 19.51 10.89
C PHE A 244 8.90 19.64 9.44
N GLN A 245 9.39 20.79 8.99
CA GLN A 245 9.86 20.97 7.62
C GLN A 245 11.10 20.11 7.29
N ASP A 246 12.08 20.04 8.20
CA ASP A 246 13.27 19.18 8.03
C ASP A 246 12.88 17.71 8.06
N PHE A 247 12.04 17.31 9.03
CA PHE A 247 11.47 15.97 9.10
C PHE A 247 10.77 15.60 7.78
N TYR A 248 9.89 16.47 7.27
CA TYR A 248 9.13 16.24 6.05
C TYR A 248 10.05 16.02 4.84
N LYS A 249 10.99 16.94 4.59
CA LYS A 249 11.94 16.86 3.46
C LYS A 249 12.81 15.60 3.52
N LYS A 250 13.35 15.28 4.69
CA LYS A 250 14.16 14.08 4.87
C LYS A 250 13.36 12.80 4.64
N ARG A 251 12.14 12.74 5.18
CA ARG A 251 11.28 11.57 4.99
C ARG A 251 10.81 11.44 3.54
N GLU A 252 10.46 12.54 2.89
CA GLU A 252 10.12 12.57 1.47
C GLU A 252 11.23 11.96 0.60
N ALA A 253 12.49 12.34 0.82
CA ALA A 253 13.62 11.77 0.13
C ALA A 253 13.83 10.27 0.41
N ILE A 254 13.65 9.83 1.67
CA ILE A 254 13.70 8.41 2.03
C ILE A 254 12.60 7.65 1.31
N LEU A 255 11.36 8.15 1.31
CA LEU A 255 10.23 7.49 0.68
C LEU A 255 10.40 7.41 -0.85
N PHE A 256 10.89 8.46 -1.49
CA PHE A 256 11.16 8.46 -2.94
C PHE A 256 12.12 7.33 -3.33
N ASN A 257 13.26 7.24 -2.66
CA ASN A 257 14.24 6.18 -2.91
C ASN A 257 13.66 4.79 -2.63
N THR A 258 12.91 4.65 -1.53
CA THR A 258 12.25 3.39 -1.18
C THR A 258 11.23 2.99 -2.25
N PHE A 259 10.42 3.93 -2.76
CA PHE A 259 9.49 3.63 -3.83
C PHE A 259 10.18 3.15 -5.09
N LYS A 260 11.30 3.77 -5.51
CA LYS A 260 12.10 3.30 -6.66
C LYS A 260 12.48 1.81 -6.52
N GLU A 261 12.92 1.42 -5.33
CA GLU A 261 13.27 0.02 -5.05
C GLU A 261 12.03 -0.90 -5.08
N MET A 262 10.93 -0.48 -4.40
CA MET A 262 9.74 -1.32 -4.24
C MET A 262 8.95 -1.52 -5.54
N VAL A 263 8.93 -0.52 -6.42
CA VAL A 263 8.22 -0.64 -7.71
C VAL A 263 9.05 -1.32 -8.80
N SER A 264 10.34 -1.51 -8.59
CA SER A 264 11.19 -2.24 -9.56
C SER A 264 10.76 -3.70 -9.68
N PHE A 265 10.83 -4.22 -10.91
CA PHE A 265 10.66 -5.64 -11.23
C PHE A 265 12.00 -6.34 -11.50
N ASP A 266 13.14 -5.68 -11.31
CA ASP A 266 14.48 -6.20 -11.65
C ASP A 266 14.92 -7.39 -10.79
N GLN A 267 14.21 -7.68 -9.70
CA GLN A 267 14.52 -8.75 -8.74
C GLN A 267 13.52 -9.92 -8.79
N LEU A 268 12.80 -10.09 -9.91
CA LEU A 268 11.80 -11.17 -10.09
C LEU A 268 12.41 -12.45 -10.64
#